data_8a03d2c28ad71563306c56c8e595de0e
#
_entry.id   8a03d2c28ad71563306c56c8e595de0e
#
_cell.length_a   1.000
_cell.length_b   1.000
_cell.length_c   1.000
_cell.angle_alpha   90.00
_cell.angle_beta   90.00
_cell.angle_gamma   90.00
#
_symmetry.space_group_name_H-M   'P 1'
#
loop_
_entity.id
_entity.type
_entity.pdbx_description
1 polymer ?
#
loop_
_entity_poly.entity_id
_entity_poly.type
_entity_poly.pdbx_seq_one_letter_code
_entity_poly.pdbx_strand_id
1 'polypeptide(L)'
;ITSEQHTIFGSFLSKTTCPHCGGKGKSYKRKCSECNGTGKIRVEKELEIKVPAGVDTGNRLRLSGKGSAGTNGGPNGDLYIEFTVKDHEFYVRDEDDIYLEVPLTLTEAILGCKKEIPTLYGNVNLTVPAGSESGDKQRIKGKGIHNDSTRRKGDMYIVLKVVTPKKLSKEQKRLIEMLADTDLSDKELEKFTRFVKENH
;
A
#
# COMPACT_ATOMS: atom_id res chain seq x y z
N ILE A 1 -31.13 -44.32 -8.21
CA ILE A 1 -32.18 -45.31 -8.38
C ILE A 1 -31.93 -46.45 -7.41
N THR A 2 -32.91 -46.82 -6.64
CA THR A 2 -32.88 -48.01 -5.79
C THR A 2 -33.50 -49.16 -6.57
N SER A 3 -32.75 -50.21 -6.83
CA SER A 3 -33.26 -51.44 -7.44
C SER A 3 -33.21 -52.54 -6.41
N GLU A 4 -34.33 -53.27 -6.32
CA GLU A 4 -34.46 -54.46 -5.49
C GLU A 4 -34.13 -55.69 -6.37
N GLN A 5 -33.10 -56.43 -5.99
CA GLN A 5 -32.74 -57.70 -6.65
C GLN A 5 -33.16 -58.85 -5.74
N HIS A 6 -34.09 -59.68 -6.24
CA HIS A 6 -34.49 -60.91 -5.57
C HIS A 6 -33.56 -62.06 -5.97
N THR A 7 -32.92 -62.64 -5.01
CA THR A 7 -32.11 -63.82 -5.17
C THR A 7 -32.69 -64.96 -4.33
N ILE A 8 -32.31 -66.20 -4.61
CA ILE A 8 -32.75 -67.38 -3.84
C ILE A 8 -32.33 -67.33 -2.35
N PHE A 9 -31.47 -66.36 -1.96
CA PHE A 9 -31.02 -66.16 -0.60
C PHE A 9 -31.57 -64.88 0.07
N GLY A 10 -32.53 -64.17 -0.57
CA GLY A 10 -33.14 -62.96 -0.05
C GLY A 10 -33.10 -61.76 -1.01
N SER A 11 -33.77 -60.68 -0.66
CA SER A 11 -33.79 -59.43 -1.44
C SER A 11 -32.70 -58.46 -0.96
N PHE A 12 -31.94 -57.97 -1.89
CA PHE A 12 -30.93 -56.94 -1.64
C PHE A 12 -31.31 -55.63 -2.32
N LEU A 13 -31.28 -54.54 -1.56
CA LEU A 13 -31.45 -53.18 -2.07
C LEU A 13 -30.13 -52.64 -2.59
N SER A 14 -30.01 -52.53 -3.91
CA SER A 14 -28.83 -51.91 -4.55
C SER A 14 -29.15 -50.47 -4.94
N LYS A 15 -28.31 -49.54 -4.54
CA LYS A 15 -28.37 -48.14 -4.97
C LYS A 15 -27.38 -47.90 -6.12
N THR A 16 -27.89 -47.72 -7.32
CA THR A 16 -27.11 -47.44 -8.52
C THR A 16 -27.32 -46.03 -9.01
N THR A 17 -26.30 -45.43 -9.59
CA THR A 17 -26.40 -44.10 -10.20
C THR A 17 -27.33 -44.18 -11.41
N CYS A 18 -28.28 -43.24 -11.53
CA CYS A 18 -29.20 -43.21 -12.67
C CYS A 18 -28.45 -43.05 -14.00
N PRO A 19 -28.58 -43.97 -14.96
CA PRO A 19 -27.88 -43.89 -16.25
C PRO A 19 -28.30 -42.72 -17.11
N HIS A 20 -29.55 -42.17 -16.93
CA HIS A 20 -30.02 -41.02 -17.68
C HIS A 20 -29.50 -39.70 -17.19
N CYS A 21 -29.30 -39.53 -15.91
CA CYS A 21 -28.83 -38.22 -15.36
C CYS A 21 -27.44 -38.27 -14.76
N GLY A 22 -26.82 -39.48 -14.68
CA GLY A 22 -25.48 -39.65 -14.09
C GLY A 22 -25.39 -39.12 -12.63
N GLY A 23 -26.49 -39.25 -11.85
CA GLY A 23 -26.56 -38.74 -10.48
C GLY A 23 -26.90 -37.25 -10.36
N LYS A 24 -27.09 -36.49 -11.46
CA LYS A 24 -27.36 -35.06 -11.48
C LYS A 24 -28.82 -34.67 -11.10
N GLY A 25 -29.73 -35.65 -10.99
CA GLY A 25 -31.13 -35.43 -10.62
C GLY A 25 -32.00 -34.77 -11.72
N LYS A 26 -31.39 -34.32 -12.81
CA LYS A 26 -32.06 -33.67 -13.96
C LYS A 26 -31.47 -34.20 -15.27
N SER A 27 -32.35 -34.41 -16.28
CA SER A 27 -31.94 -34.71 -17.66
C SER A 27 -32.64 -33.73 -18.60
N TYR A 28 -32.06 -33.50 -19.76
CA TYR A 28 -32.61 -32.60 -20.78
C TYR A 28 -32.74 -33.33 -22.12
N LYS A 29 -33.82 -33.05 -22.83
CA LYS A 29 -34.06 -33.62 -24.17
C LYS A 29 -33.15 -33.03 -25.25
N ARG A 30 -32.75 -31.76 -25.08
CA ARG A 30 -31.76 -31.08 -25.95
C ARG A 30 -30.76 -30.35 -25.09
N LYS A 31 -29.49 -30.43 -25.44
CA LYS A 31 -28.43 -29.61 -24.83
C LYS A 31 -28.59 -28.17 -25.31
N CYS A 32 -28.47 -27.20 -24.41
CA CYS A 32 -28.36 -25.80 -24.76
C CYS A 32 -27.09 -25.54 -25.56
N SER A 33 -27.19 -24.80 -26.69
CA SER A 33 -26.05 -24.49 -27.57
C SER A 33 -25.01 -23.60 -26.89
N GLU A 34 -25.42 -22.74 -25.96
CA GLU A 34 -24.53 -21.81 -25.25
C GLU A 34 -23.80 -22.46 -24.07
N CYS A 35 -24.53 -23.19 -23.23
CA CYS A 35 -23.95 -23.76 -22.02
C CYS A 35 -23.59 -25.26 -22.12
N ASN A 36 -23.88 -25.93 -23.24
CA ASN A 36 -23.66 -27.38 -23.43
C ASN A 36 -24.18 -28.26 -22.29
N GLY A 37 -25.25 -27.83 -21.62
CA GLY A 37 -25.87 -28.54 -20.52
C GLY A 37 -25.25 -28.26 -19.13
N THR A 38 -24.29 -27.35 -19.02
CA THR A 38 -23.71 -26.95 -17.73
C THR A 38 -24.62 -26.04 -16.92
N GLY A 39 -25.62 -25.38 -17.58
CA GLY A 39 -26.50 -24.40 -16.97
C GLY A 39 -25.83 -23.09 -16.63
N LYS A 40 -24.58 -22.87 -17.07
CA LYS A 40 -23.80 -21.66 -16.85
C LYS A 40 -23.18 -21.21 -18.15
N ILE A 41 -23.15 -19.91 -18.37
CA ILE A 41 -22.48 -19.24 -19.50
C ILE A 41 -21.43 -18.28 -18.94
N ARG A 42 -20.37 -18.05 -19.67
CA ARG A 42 -19.37 -17.04 -19.34
C ARG A 42 -19.86 -15.70 -19.88
N VAL A 43 -19.98 -14.72 -19.01
CA VAL A 43 -20.41 -13.36 -19.35
C VAL A 43 -19.40 -12.39 -18.82
N GLU A 44 -18.98 -11.44 -19.63
CA GLU A 44 -18.19 -10.29 -19.19
C GLU A 44 -19.13 -9.23 -18.64
N LYS A 45 -18.81 -8.71 -17.46
CA LYS A 45 -19.55 -7.64 -16.80
C LYS A 45 -18.58 -6.61 -16.26
N GLU A 46 -18.90 -5.36 -16.54
CA GLU A 46 -18.23 -4.24 -15.87
C GLU A 46 -18.86 -4.03 -14.49
N LEU A 47 -18.02 -3.87 -13.49
CA LEU A 47 -18.41 -3.59 -12.11
C LEU A 47 -17.75 -2.30 -11.68
N GLU A 48 -18.55 -1.31 -11.38
CA GLU A 48 -18.09 -0.10 -10.72
C GLU A 48 -17.90 -0.40 -9.22
N ILE A 49 -16.72 -0.11 -8.70
CA ILE A 49 -16.38 -0.30 -7.30
C ILE A 49 -15.92 1.01 -6.69
N LYS A 50 -16.39 1.29 -5.48
CA LYS A 50 -15.88 2.40 -4.68
C LYS A 50 -14.72 1.89 -3.82
N VAL A 51 -13.52 2.38 -4.10
CA VAL A 51 -12.33 2.07 -3.31
C VAL A 51 -12.35 2.96 -2.06
N PRO A 52 -12.31 2.39 -0.84
CA PRO A 52 -12.24 3.18 0.39
C PRO A 52 -10.93 3.97 0.46
N ALA A 53 -10.97 5.14 1.08
CA ALA A 53 -9.75 5.90 1.36
C ALA A 53 -8.86 5.16 2.37
N GLY A 54 -7.55 5.25 2.19
CA GLY A 54 -6.57 4.64 3.09
C GLY A 54 -6.29 3.17 2.84
N VAL A 55 -6.84 2.55 1.78
CA VAL A 55 -6.47 1.17 1.43
C VAL A 55 -4.96 1.02 1.27
N ASP A 56 -4.47 -0.16 1.63
CA ASP A 56 -3.07 -0.52 1.48
C ASP A 56 -2.90 -1.84 0.74
N THR A 57 -1.67 -2.15 0.36
CA THR A 57 -1.33 -3.43 -0.28
C THR A 57 -1.74 -4.60 0.61
N GLY A 58 -2.42 -5.58 0.01
CA GLY A 58 -2.96 -6.74 0.71
C GLY A 58 -4.35 -6.53 1.32
N ASN A 59 -4.89 -5.31 1.32
CA ASN A 59 -6.27 -5.10 1.71
C ASN A 59 -7.22 -5.75 0.72
N ARG A 60 -8.35 -6.28 1.20
CA ARG A 60 -9.33 -6.99 0.39
C ARG A 60 -10.72 -6.38 0.55
N LEU A 61 -11.37 -6.12 -0.57
CA LEU A 61 -12.76 -5.71 -0.64
C LEU A 61 -13.62 -6.91 -1.06
N ARG A 62 -14.62 -7.26 -0.25
CA ARG A 62 -15.58 -8.32 -0.55
C ARG A 62 -16.84 -7.72 -1.18
N LEU A 63 -17.19 -8.18 -2.36
CA LEU A 63 -18.47 -7.87 -3.03
C LEU A 63 -19.39 -9.09 -2.97
N SER A 64 -20.37 -9.05 -2.08
CA SER A 64 -21.27 -10.16 -1.86
C SER A 64 -22.13 -10.45 -3.09
N GLY A 65 -22.23 -11.74 -3.46
CA GLY A 65 -23.05 -12.21 -4.58
C GLY A 65 -22.55 -11.80 -5.97
N LYS A 66 -21.33 -11.22 -6.09
CA LYS A 66 -20.72 -10.80 -7.37
C LYS A 66 -19.73 -11.81 -7.94
N GLY A 67 -19.52 -12.92 -7.26
CA GLY A 67 -18.69 -14.03 -7.73
C GLY A 67 -19.39 -14.96 -8.72
N SER A 68 -18.86 -16.15 -8.89
CA SER A 68 -19.35 -17.16 -9.82
C SER A 68 -20.78 -17.62 -9.46
N ALA A 69 -21.55 -17.96 -10.48
CA ALA A 69 -22.91 -18.49 -10.30
C ALA A 69 -22.89 -19.78 -9.47
N GLY A 70 -23.81 -19.89 -8.54
CA GLY A 70 -24.03 -21.09 -7.72
C GLY A 70 -24.38 -22.32 -8.55
N THR A 71 -24.35 -23.48 -7.95
CA THR A 71 -24.79 -24.74 -8.57
C THR A 71 -26.26 -24.99 -8.25
N ASN A 72 -27.00 -25.62 -9.18
CA ASN A 72 -28.42 -26.03 -9.01
C ASN A 72 -29.36 -24.90 -8.55
N GLY A 73 -29.13 -23.65 -9.03
CA GLY A 73 -29.96 -22.51 -8.64
C GLY A 73 -29.61 -21.90 -7.28
N GLY A 74 -28.47 -22.32 -6.70
CA GLY A 74 -27.94 -21.69 -5.47
C GLY A 74 -27.48 -20.25 -5.70
N PRO A 75 -27.26 -19.48 -4.62
CA PRO A 75 -26.80 -18.11 -4.71
C PRO A 75 -25.42 -18.03 -5.34
N ASN A 76 -25.11 -16.87 -5.92
CA ASN A 76 -23.76 -16.58 -6.42
C ASN A 76 -22.78 -16.51 -5.25
N GLY A 77 -21.52 -16.87 -5.53
CA GLY A 77 -20.42 -16.64 -4.61
C GLY A 77 -20.07 -15.15 -4.49
N ASP A 78 -19.07 -14.85 -3.71
CA ASP A 78 -18.57 -13.51 -3.53
C ASP A 78 -17.35 -13.25 -4.42
N LEU A 79 -17.15 -11.98 -4.78
CA LEU A 79 -15.96 -11.50 -5.45
C LEU A 79 -15.05 -10.82 -4.42
N TYR A 80 -13.81 -11.22 -4.35
CA TYR A 80 -12.78 -10.59 -3.53
C TYR A 80 -11.83 -9.81 -4.44
N ILE A 81 -11.63 -8.56 -4.11
CA ILE A 81 -10.71 -7.66 -4.81
C ILE A 81 -9.58 -7.36 -3.86
N GLU A 82 -8.35 -7.69 -4.24
CA GLU A 82 -7.14 -7.40 -3.49
C GLU A 82 -6.46 -6.17 -4.09
N PHE A 83 -6.06 -5.24 -3.23
CA PHE A 83 -5.40 -4.01 -3.64
C PHE A 83 -3.89 -4.16 -3.59
N THR A 84 -3.23 -3.57 -4.57
CA THR A 84 -1.77 -3.39 -4.60
C THR A 84 -1.51 -1.91 -4.81
N VAL A 85 -0.94 -1.25 -3.80
CA VAL A 85 -0.56 0.16 -3.84
C VAL A 85 0.89 0.26 -4.30
N LYS A 86 1.14 1.06 -5.31
CA LYS A 86 2.50 1.30 -5.82
C LYS A 86 3.23 2.28 -4.92
N ASP A 87 4.54 2.05 -4.72
CA ASP A 87 5.40 2.99 -4.04
C ASP A 87 5.47 4.32 -4.79
N HIS A 88 5.59 5.42 -4.04
CA HIS A 88 5.79 6.74 -4.58
C HIS A 88 7.27 7.13 -4.52
N GLU A 89 7.75 7.90 -5.48
CA GLU A 89 9.17 8.29 -5.56
C GLU A 89 9.66 9.08 -4.33
N PHE A 90 8.80 9.93 -3.77
CA PHE A 90 9.17 10.85 -2.69
C PHE A 90 8.47 10.54 -1.36
N TYR A 91 7.24 10.01 -1.41
CA TYR A 91 6.48 9.73 -0.21
C TYR A 91 6.67 8.29 0.22
N VAL A 92 7.07 8.11 1.46
CA VAL A 92 7.11 6.80 2.11
C VAL A 92 5.94 6.72 3.06
N ARG A 93 5.11 5.69 2.90
CA ARG A 93 3.96 5.43 3.75
C ARG A 93 4.36 4.51 4.90
N ASP A 94 3.90 4.85 6.11
CA ASP A 94 3.97 4.01 7.29
C ASP A 94 2.59 4.03 7.97
N GLU A 95 1.81 2.98 7.75
CA GLU A 95 0.39 2.89 8.12
C GLU A 95 -0.45 4.06 7.56
N ASP A 96 -0.90 4.98 8.43
CA ASP A 96 -1.65 6.18 8.06
C ASP A 96 -0.75 7.43 7.96
N ASP A 97 0.52 7.32 8.37
CA ASP A 97 1.49 8.41 8.32
C ASP A 97 2.26 8.45 7.00
N ILE A 98 2.74 9.63 6.64
CA ILE A 98 3.54 9.86 5.42
C ILE A 98 4.86 10.50 5.83
N TYR A 99 5.95 9.95 5.29
CA TYR A 99 7.28 10.51 5.41
C TYR A 99 7.71 11.13 4.08
N LEU A 100 8.28 12.32 4.15
CA LEU A 100 8.87 13.00 3.00
C LEU A 100 10.26 13.48 3.37
N GLU A 101 11.28 13.03 2.63
CA GLU A 101 12.63 13.54 2.75
C GLU A 101 12.76 14.85 1.97
N VAL A 102 13.16 15.92 2.66
CA VAL A 102 13.30 17.25 2.07
C VAL A 102 14.78 17.64 2.00
N PRO A 103 15.36 17.74 0.80
CA PRO A 103 16.73 18.14 0.65
C PRO A 103 16.92 19.63 0.98
N LEU A 104 17.94 19.90 1.79
CA LEU A 104 18.40 21.25 2.14
C LEU A 104 19.81 21.45 1.61
N THR A 105 20.10 22.64 1.15
CA THR A 105 21.49 23.08 0.96
C THR A 105 22.14 23.32 2.32
N LEU A 106 23.46 23.29 2.37
CA LEU A 106 24.23 23.59 3.58
C LEU A 106 23.85 24.96 4.17
N THR A 107 23.71 25.98 3.30
CA THR A 107 23.34 27.33 3.70
C THR A 107 21.92 27.42 4.26
N GLU A 108 20.95 26.69 3.68
CA GLU A 108 19.59 26.62 4.18
C GLU A 108 19.51 25.93 5.56
N ALA A 109 20.34 24.92 5.79
CA ALA A 109 20.41 24.25 7.08
C ALA A 109 21.01 25.16 8.16
N ILE A 110 22.10 25.87 7.85
CA ILE A 110 22.78 26.77 8.79
C ILE A 110 21.95 28.02 9.10
N LEU A 111 21.39 28.67 8.08
CA LEU A 111 20.71 29.97 8.23
C LEU A 111 19.21 29.83 8.49
N GLY A 112 18.69 28.65 8.28
CA GLY A 112 17.25 28.42 8.23
C GLY A 112 16.62 28.92 6.93
N CYS A 113 15.45 28.42 6.61
CA CYS A 113 14.72 28.82 5.41
C CYS A 113 13.23 28.58 5.53
N LYS A 114 12.48 29.08 4.54
CA LYS A 114 11.09 28.69 4.32
C LYS A 114 10.97 27.94 3.01
N LYS A 115 10.35 26.76 3.05
CA LYS A 115 10.12 25.91 1.87
C LYS A 115 8.65 25.60 1.72
N GLU A 116 8.18 25.64 0.50
CA GLU A 116 6.85 25.14 0.17
C GLU A 116 6.94 23.61 -0.02
N ILE A 117 6.14 22.89 0.77
CA ILE A 117 6.14 21.42 0.80
C ILE A 117 4.79 20.93 0.27
N PRO A 118 4.78 20.08 -0.76
CA PRO A 118 3.57 19.44 -1.22
C PRO A 118 3.09 18.42 -0.20
N THR A 119 1.79 18.44 0.09
CA THR A 119 1.13 17.43 0.92
C THR A 119 -0.02 16.79 0.15
N LEU A 120 -0.60 15.70 0.66
CA LEU A 120 -1.79 15.08 0.05
C LEU A 120 -3.00 16.03 -0.02
N TYR A 121 -2.96 17.17 0.69
CA TYR A 121 -4.08 18.14 0.80
C TYR A 121 -3.67 19.56 0.37
N GLY A 122 -2.74 19.65 -0.58
CA GLY A 122 -2.20 20.92 -1.05
C GLY A 122 -0.89 21.30 -0.35
N ASN A 123 -0.30 22.41 -0.80
CA ASN A 123 1.02 22.85 -0.33
C ASN A 123 0.93 23.51 1.04
N VAL A 124 2.00 23.38 1.82
CA VAL A 124 2.18 24.05 3.11
C VAL A 124 3.55 24.71 3.16
N ASN A 125 3.65 25.85 3.84
CA ASN A 125 4.92 26.52 4.10
C ASN A 125 5.58 25.93 5.34
N LEU A 126 6.69 25.23 5.13
CA LEU A 126 7.54 24.73 6.18
C LEU A 126 8.58 25.80 6.57
N THR A 127 8.72 26.05 7.86
CA THR A 127 9.82 26.86 8.39
C THR A 127 10.89 25.92 8.92
N VAL A 128 12.06 25.96 8.31
CA VAL A 128 13.25 25.22 8.75
C VAL A 128 14.03 26.13 9.68
N PRO A 129 14.26 25.76 10.96
CA PRO A 129 15.07 26.56 11.88
C PRO A 129 16.52 26.66 11.43
N ALA A 130 17.20 27.72 11.86
CA ALA A 130 18.66 27.80 11.70
C ALA A 130 19.35 26.76 12.57
N GLY A 131 20.43 26.15 12.04
CA GLY A 131 21.15 25.08 12.71
C GLY A 131 20.44 23.72 12.65
N SER A 132 19.55 23.52 11.67
CA SER A 132 18.91 22.22 11.46
C SER A 132 19.90 21.19 10.95
N GLU A 133 19.78 19.95 11.44
CA GLU A 133 20.66 18.85 11.10
C GLU A 133 20.00 17.85 10.12
N SER A 134 20.85 17.05 9.49
CA SER A 134 20.37 15.95 8.65
C SER A 134 19.76 14.85 9.51
N GLY A 135 18.50 14.50 9.24
CA GLY A 135 17.73 13.55 10.04
C GLY A 135 16.69 14.19 10.97
N ASP A 136 16.76 15.52 11.14
CA ASP A 136 15.73 16.23 11.91
C ASP A 136 14.35 16.00 11.33
N LYS A 137 13.38 15.80 12.23
CA LYS A 137 12.01 15.49 11.85
C LYS A 137 11.04 16.58 12.30
N GLN A 138 10.23 17.07 11.38
CA GLN A 138 9.14 18.00 11.66
C GLN A 138 7.80 17.35 11.33
N ARG A 139 6.87 17.37 12.28
CA ARG A 139 5.53 16.79 12.12
C ARG A 139 4.54 17.84 11.65
N ILE A 140 3.81 17.55 10.59
CA ILE A 140 2.69 18.35 10.10
C ILE A 140 1.41 17.56 10.40
N LYS A 141 0.73 17.98 11.46
CA LYS A 141 -0.45 17.29 11.99
C LYS A 141 -1.58 17.20 10.97
N GLY A 142 -2.17 16.00 10.84
CA GLY A 142 -3.34 15.75 10.00
C GLY A 142 -3.07 15.86 8.50
N LYS A 143 -1.82 15.71 8.05
CA LYS A 143 -1.45 15.72 6.62
C LYS A 143 -1.04 14.35 6.09
N GLY A 144 -1.20 13.30 6.89
CA GLY A 144 -1.09 11.90 6.46
C GLY A 144 -2.33 11.38 5.76
N ILE A 145 -2.45 10.08 5.64
CA ILE A 145 -3.54 9.39 4.96
C ILE A 145 -4.82 9.44 5.83
N HIS A 146 -5.95 9.70 5.19
CA HIS A 146 -7.25 9.48 5.79
C HIS A 146 -7.64 8.01 5.56
N ASN A 147 -7.96 7.29 6.62
CA ASN A 147 -8.32 5.88 6.57
C ASN A 147 -9.79 5.72 6.98
N ASP A 148 -10.63 5.38 6.00
CA ASP A 148 -12.07 5.19 6.22
C ASP A 148 -12.37 4.04 7.18
N SER A 149 -11.54 3.00 7.21
CA SER A 149 -11.75 1.82 8.05
C SER A 149 -11.49 2.11 9.53
N THR A 150 -10.45 2.86 9.83
CA THR A 150 -10.09 3.24 11.20
C THR A 150 -10.68 4.56 11.63
N ARG A 151 -11.23 5.34 10.69
CA ARG A 151 -11.68 6.74 10.87
C ARG A 151 -10.59 7.66 11.44
N ARG A 152 -9.33 7.30 11.19
CA ARG A 152 -8.16 8.08 11.61
C ARG A 152 -7.62 8.86 10.43
N LYS A 153 -6.89 9.91 10.76
CA LYS A 153 -6.10 10.67 9.83
C LYS A 153 -4.69 10.75 10.38
N GLY A 154 -3.74 10.24 9.63
CA GLY A 154 -2.34 10.25 9.99
C GLY A 154 -1.72 11.64 9.88
N ASP A 155 -0.46 11.72 10.20
CA ASP A 155 0.36 12.92 10.15
C ASP A 155 1.39 12.82 9.02
N MET A 156 1.97 13.93 8.64
CA MET A 156 3.09 13.94 7.71
C MET A 156 4.37 14.33 8.44
N TYR A 157 5.39 13.53 8.26
CA TYR A 157 6.72 13.75 8.82
C TYR A 157 7.69 14.19 7.73
N ILE A 158 8.23 15.38 7.91
CA ILE A 158 9.28 15.91 7.06
C ILE A 158 10.61 15.53 7.69
N VAL A 159 11.44 14.81 6.95
CA VAL A 159 12.81 14.44 7.34
C VAL A 159 13.76 15.33 6.58
N LEU A 160 14.49 16.18 7.29
CA LEU A 160 15.44 17.09 6.69
C LEU A 160 16.70 16.32 6.26
N LYS A 161 17.20 16.59 5.06
CA LYS A 161 18.43 15.99 4.53
C LYS A 161 19.35 17.04 3.98
N VAL A 162 20.42 17.32 4.70
CA VAL A 162 21.44 18.26 4.20
C VAL A 162 22.23 17.61 3.08
N VAL A 163 22.27 18.27 1.93
CA VAL A 163 22.96 17.79 0.73
C VAL A 163 24.17 18.66 0.45
N THR A 164 25.34 18.03 0.39
CA THR A 164 26.58 18.69 0.00
C THR A 164 26.72 18.71 -1.53
N PRO A 165 27.00 19.86 -2.15
CA PRO A 165 27.19 19.95 -3.58
C PRO A 165 28.46 19.21 -4.03
N LYS A 166 28.35 18.36 -5.04
CA LYS A 166 29.46 17.59 -5.58
C LYS A 166 30.40 18.42 -6.48
N LYS A 167 29.90 19.53 -7.02
CA LYS A 167 30.67 20.45 -7.89
C LYS A 167 30.43 21.87 -7.41
N LEU A 168 31.48 22.63 -7.27
CA LEU A 168 31.47 24.02 -6.85
C LEU A 168 32.02 24.89 -7.96
N SER A 169 31.47 26.09 -8.13
CA SER A 169 32.10 27.15 -8.91
C SER A 169 33.36 27.66 -8.19
N LYS A 170 34.23 28.36 -8.90
CA LYS A 170 35.43 28.98 -8.31
C LYS A 170 35.10 29.93 -7.16
N GLU A 171 34.03 30.69 -7.33
CA GLU A 171 33.55 31.63 -6.32
C GLU A 171 32.98 30.93 -5.09
N GLN A 172 32.13 29.93 -5.29
CA GLN A 172 31.56 29.10 -4.19
C GLN A 172 32.70 28.44 -3.39
N LYS A 173 33.73 27.90 -4.06
CA LYS A 173 34.89 27.30 -3.39
C LYS A 173 35.57 28.30 -2.53
N ARG A 174 35.89 29.51 -3.07
CA ARG A 174 36.49 30.60 -2.33
C ARG A 174 35.70 31.01 -1.09
N LEU A 175 34.36 31.14 -1.20
CA LEU A 175 33.53 31.48 -0.07
C LEU A 175 33.57 30.42 1.03
N ILE A 176 33.54 29.14 0.64
CA ILE A 176 33.63 28.02 1.59
C ILE A 176 35.01 27.95 2.24
N GLU A 177 36.12 28.22 1.50
CA GLU A 177 37.46 28.33 2.04
C GLU A 177 37.54 29.47 3.07
N MET A 178 36.99 30.63 2.76
CA MET A 178 36.95 31.76 3.72
C MET A 178 36.11 31.40 4.97
N LEU A 179 35.04 30.65 4.83
CA LEU A 179 34.24 30.16 5.97
C LEU A 179 35.06 29.15 6.81
N ALA A 180 35.79 28.26 6.16
CA ALA A 180 36.65 27.28 6.84
C ALA A 180 37.78 27.89 7.67
N ASP A 181 38.21 29.12 7.32
CA ASP A 181 39.21 29.87 8.09
C ASP A 181 38.61 30.48 9.38
N THR A 182 37.27 30.42 9.55
CA THR A 182 36.62 30.83 10.79
C THR A 182 36.47 29.64 11.74
N ASP A 183 36.35 29.91 13.04
CA ASP A 183 36.10 28.87 14.02
C ASP A 183 34.63 28.42 13.92
N LEU A 184 34.44 27.18 13.45
CA LEU A 184 33.15 26.51 13.36
C LEU A 184 33.01 25.40 14.41
N SER A 185 33.86 25.40 15.46
CA SER A 185 33.78 24.41 16.51
C SER A 185 32.50 24.50 17.30
N ASP A 186 31.96 23.36 17.59
CA ASP A 186 30.74 23.16 18.37
C ASP A 186 31.08 22.16 19.51
N LYS A 187 30.19 22.08 20.50
CA LYS A 187 30.34 21.21 21.67
C LYS A 187 30.55 19.75 21.34
N GLU A 188 29.97 19.25 20.25
CA GLU A 188 30.14 17.85 19.83
C GLU A 188 31.52 17.60 19.22
N LEU A 189 31.97 18.51 18.37
CA LEU A 189 33.32 18.49 17.82
C LEU A 189 34.37 18.59 18.93
N GLU A 190 34.16 19.47 19.92
CA GLU A 190 35.01 19.59 21.09
C GLU A 190 35.07 18.31 21.92
N LYS A 191 33.93 17.69 22.18
CA LYS A 191 33.83 16.37 22.90
C LYS A 191 34.60 15.29 22.15
N PHE A 192 34.41 15.19 20.82
CA PHE A 192 35.10 14.21 20.01
C PHE A 192 36.61 14.46 19.99
N THR A 193 37.03 15.72 19.86
CA THR A 193 38.45 16.10 19.90
C THR A 193 39.09 15.75 21.25
N ARG A 194 38.36 15.94 22.36
CA ARG A 194 38.82 15.55 23.68
C ARG A 194 38.94 14.03 23.80
N PHE A 195 37.93 13.28 23.35
CA PHE A 195 37.97 11.82 23.32
C PHE A 195 39.16 11.27 22.56
N VAL A 196 39.47 11.84 21.38
CA VAL A 196 40.62 11.44 20.58
C VAL A 196 41.93 11.69 21.35
N LYS A 197 42.05 12.84 22.06
CA LYS A 197 43.28 13.18 22.85
C LYS A 197 43.46 12.30 24.07
N GLU A 198 42.38 11.80 24.69
CA GLU A 198 42.40 10.95 25.89
C GLU A 198 42.71 9.48 25.56
N ASN A 199 42.57 9.06 24.30
CA ASN A 199 42.75 7.67 23.87
C ASN A 199 43.96 7.50 22.93
N HIS A 200 44.79 8.51 22.82
CA HIS A 200 46.15 8.50 22.19
C HIS A 200 47.20 8.73 23.23
#